data_204e0ad331c667da902d6cb7565bac66
#
_entry.id   204e0ad331c667da902d6cb7565bac66
#
_cell.length_a   1.000
_cell.length_b   1.000
_cell.length_c   1.000
_cell.angle_alpha   90.00
_cell.angle_beta   90.00
_cell.angle_gamma   90.00
#
_symmetry.space_group_name_H-M   'P 1'
#
loop_
_entity.id
_entity.type
_entity.pdbx_description
1 polymer ?
#
loop_
_entity_poly.entity_id
_entity_poly.type
_entity_poly.pdbx_seq_one_letter_code
_entity_poly.pdbx_strand_id
1 'polypeptide(L)'
;PEEVWEQDADRMQDAGVSVVRMAEFAWSRLEPEEGVYEFGWLDRAVQVFTERGMDIVLCTPTCTPPQWMFHRYPEVIQVGRDGNKIPIGVRGHRCMSNLRYRDFCDKIISRMVGRYCDNPNVIGYQIDNELEANHCRCPECVSRFRKYIQGKYHTIDAVNRAYGNAVWSGEYSCFEEIEPPTAAVLQWQNPSLTLDYNRYASESTVDYVR
;
A
#
# COMPACT_ATOMS: atom_id res chain seq x y z
N PRO A 1 12.21 -22.70 3.84
CA PRO A 1 13.63 -22.79 3.45
C PRO A 1 13.75 -23.45 2.07
N GLU A 2 14.74 -23.08 1.25
CA GLU A 2 14.91 -23.59 -0.11
C GLU A 2 15.13 -25.12 -0.15
N GLU A 3 15.72 -25.66 0.90
CA GLU A 3 16.01 -27.11 1.04
C GLU A 3 14.77 -28.02 1.04
N VAL A 4 13.58 -27.45 1.31
CA VAL A 4 12.34 -28.25 1.37
C VAL A 4 11.39 -27.97 0.21
N TRP A 5 11.71 -27.05 -0.71
CA TRP A 5 10.81 -26.65 -1.79
C TRP A 5 10.39 -27.81 -2.70
N GLU A 6 11.35 -28.67 -3.06
CA GLU A 6 11.09 -29.86 -3.85
C GLU A 6 10.07 -30.78 -3.15
N GLN A 7 10.32 -31.10 -1.89
CA GLN A 7 9.45 -31.94 -1.08
C GLN A 7 8.06 -31.33 -0.88
N ASP A 8 7.99 -30.03 -0.65
CA ASP A 8 6.71 -29.34 -0.47
C ASP A 8 5.93 -29.29 -1.79
N ALA A 9 6.62 -29.07 -2.92
CA ALA A 9 6.00 -29.09 -4.23
C ALA A 9 5.49 -30.46 -4.61
N ASP A 10 6.22 -31.55 -4.28
CA ASP A 10 5.75 -32.94 -4.47
C ASP A 10 4.46 -33.20 -3.68
N ARG A 11 4.43 -32.80 -2.41
CA ARG A 11 3.23 -32.91 -1.56
C ARG A 11 2.04 -32.11 -2.08
N MET A 12 2.29 -30.90 -2.60
CA MET A 12 1.25 -30.08 -3.22
C MET A 12 0.71 -30.72 -4.47
N GLN A 13 1.57 -31.28 -5.32
CA GLN A 13 1.17 -32.03 -6.51
C GLN A 13 0.32 -33.27 -6.14
N ASP A 14 0.75 -34.05 -5.16
CA ASP A 14 0.00 -35.21 -4.65
C ASP A 14 -1.38 -34.82 -4.09
N ALA A 15 -1.48 -33.63 -3.50
CA ALA A 15 -2.73 -33.03 -3.00
C ALA A 15 -3.61 -32.45 -4.10
N GLY A 16 -3.17 -32.45 -5.37
CA GLY A 16 -3.92 -31.89 -6.50
C GLY A 16 -3.89 -30.37 -6.61
N VAL A 17 -2.90 -29.70 -6.01
CA VAL A 17 -2.70 -28.25 -6.16
C VAL A 17 -2.27 -27.97 -7.60
N SER A 18 -2.98 -27.08 -8.29
CA SER A 18 -2.71 -26.70 -9.68
C SER A 18 -2.21 -25.27 -9.83
N VAL A 19 -2.33 -24.41 -8.81
CA VAL A 19 -1.88 -23.01 -8.84
C VAL A 19 -1.21 -22.65 -7.52
N VAL A 20 -0.06 -21.98 -7.60
CA VAL A 20 0.68 -21.47 -6.44
C VAL A 20 0.82 -19.96 -6.51
N ARG A 21 0.50 -19.29 -5.42
CA ARG A 21 0.71 -17.85 -5.27
C ARG A 21 1.97 -17.60 -4.44
N MET A 22 2.86 -16.70 -4.91
CA MET A 22 4.14 -16.46 -4.24
C MET A 22 4.67 -15.03 -4.40
N ALA A 23 5.69 -14.69 -3.60
CA ALA A 23 6.49 -13.47 -3.61
C ALA A 23 5.88 -12.24 -2.94
N GLU A 24 4.68 -12.28 -2.33
CA GLU A 24 3.97 -11.11 -1.79
C GLU A 24 4.72 -10.34 -0.68
N PHE A 25 5.67 -10.98 0.02
CA PHE A 25 6.43 -10.36 1.12
C PHE A 25 7.94 -10.37 0.86
N ALA A 26 8.34 -10.42 -0.40
CA ALA A 26 9.71 -10.75 -0.77
C ALA A 26 10.58 -9.56 -1.21
N TRP A 27 10.13 -8.30 -1.05
CA TRP A 27 10.84 -7.15 -1.61
C TRP A 27 12.31 -7.08 -1.17
N SER A 28 12.60 -7.26 0.12
CA SER A 28 13.98 -7.23 0.62
C SER A 28 14.89 -8.32 0.03
N ARG A 29 14.31 -9.43 -0.46
CA ARG A 29 15.07 -10.48 -1.17
C ARG A 29 15.18 -10.20 -2.67
N LEU A 30 14.21 -9.51 -3.24
CA LEU A 30 14.21 -9.12 -4.65
C LEU A 30 15.06 -7.87 -4.91
N GLU A 31 15.19 -6.98 -3.91
CA GLU A 31 15.98 -5.77 -3.93
C GLU A 31 16.65 -5.58 -2.56
N PRO A 32 17.75 -6.33 -2.27
CA PRO A 32 18.44 -6.29 -0.99
C PRO A 32 19.08 -4.93 -0.70
N GLU A 33 19.47 -4.20 -1.74
CA GLU A 33 19.93 -2.81 -1.71
C GLU A 33 19.24 -2.02 -2.82
N GLU A 34 19.14 -0.71 -2.63
CA GLU A 34 18.53 0.18 -3.61
C GLU A 34 19.14 0.01 -5.01
N GLY A 35 18.32 -0.39 -5.97
CA GLY A 35 18.71 -0.59 -7.36
C GLY A 35 19.44 -1.90 -7.65
N VAL A 36 19.72 -2.73 -6.65
CA VAL A 36 20.32 -4.05 -6.81
C VAL A 36 19.22 -5.11 -6.78
N TYR A 37 18.95 -5.72 -7.93
CA TYR A 37 17.85 -6.67 -8.08
C TYR A 37 18.34 -8.11 -8.17
N GLU A 38 17.80 -8.99 -7.34
CA GLU A 38 18.15 -10.41 -7.24
C GLU A 38 16.91 -11.31 -7.37
N PHE A 39 16.67 -11.81 -8.57
CA PHE A 39 15.53 -12.68 -8.87
C PHE A 39 15.89 -14.20 -8.91
N GLY A 40 17.16 -14.58 -8.78
CA GLY A 40 17.61 -15.95 -8.95
C GLY A 40 16.91 -16.98 -8.05
N TRP A 41 16.61 -16.62 -6.82
CA TRP A 41 15.84 -17.49 -5.91
C TRP A 41 14.38 -17.64 -6.36
N LEU A 42 13.76 -16.58 -6.89
CA LEU A 42 12.39 -16.63 -7.38
C LEU A 42 12.30 -17.43 -8.69
N ASP A 43 13.32 -17.32 -9.56
CA ASP A 43 13.40 -18.16 -10.75
C ASP A 43 13.41 -19.65 -10.39
N ARG A 44 14.23 -20.03 -9.40
CA ARG A 44 14.27 -21.43 -8.92
C ARG A 44 12.93 -21.85 -8.30
N ALA A 45 12.29 -20.98 -7.51
CA ALA A 45 10.98 -21.29 -6.95
C ALA A 45 9.94 -21.51 -8.06
N VAL A 46 9.85 -20.59 -9.03
CA VAL A 46 8.96 -20.73 -10.19
C VAL A 46 9.24 -22.06 -10.93
N GLN A 47 10.49 -22.38 -11.18
CA GLN A 47 10.88 -23.62 -11.87
C GLN A 47 10.40 -24.87 -11.12
N VAL A 48 10.65 -24.95 -9.81
CA VAL A 48 10.28 -26.12 -8.97
C VAL A 48 8.78 -26.43 -9.07
N PHE A 49 7.92 -25.43 -9.06
CA PHE A 49 6.47 -25.63 -9.12
C PHE A 49 5.99 -25.88 -10.55
N THR A 50 6.55 -25.19 -11.55
CA THR A 50 6.13 -25.36 -12.96
C THR A 50 6.56 -26.71 -13.53
N GLU A 51 7.70 -27.26 -13.12
CA GLU A 51 8.12 -28.61 -13.47
C GLU A 51 7.16 -29.71 -12.95
N ARG A 52 6.34 -29.41 -11.96
CA ARG A 52 5.28 -30.24 -11.41
C ARG A 52 3.88 -29.95 -11.98
N GLY A 53 3.82 -29.14 -13.03
CA GLY A 53 2.57 -28.80 -13.71
C GLY A 53 1.69 -27.80 -12.96
N MET A 54 2.25 -27.01 -12.05
CA MET A 54 1.51 -25.97 -11.35
C MET A 54 1.71 -24.62 -12.05
N ASP A 55 0.62 -23.86 -12.17
CA ASP A 55 0.66 -22.49 -12.61
C ASP A 55 1.00 -21.54 -11.45
N ILE A 56 1.50 -20.35 -11.79
CA ILE A 56 1.99 -19.37 -10.82
C ILE A 56 1.18 -18.06 -10.91
N VAL A 57 0.77 -17.57 -9.77
CA VAL A 57 0.36 -16.18 -9.57
C VAL A 57 1.46 -15.47 -8.80
N LEU A 58 2.16 -14.54 -9.44
CA LEU A 58 3.16 -13.72 -8.79
C LEU A 58 2.52 -12.54 -8.06
N CYS A 59 2.92 -12.30 -6.81
CA CYS A 59 2.45 -11.16 -6.03
C CYS A 59 3.48 -10.04 -6.09
N THR A 60 3.03 -8.81 -6.35
CA THR A 60 3.90 -7.66 -6.21
C THR A 60 4.26 -7.49 -4.74
N PRO A 61 5.54 -7.28 -4.38
CA PRO A 61 5.97 -7.31 -2.98
C PRO A 61 5.75 -5.99 -2.24
N THR A 62 4.91 -5.13 -2.78
CA THR A 62 4.78 -3.71 -2.41
C THR A 62 4.22 -3.48 -1.01
N CYS A 63 3.49 -4.44 -0.43
CA CYS A 63 2.97 -4.29 0.94
C CYS A 63 4.06 -4.35 2.02
N THR A 64 5.27 -4.85 1.70
CA THR A 64 6.39 -4.98 2.64
C THR A 64 7.68 -4.36 2.12
N PRO A 65 7.78 -3.03 2.05
CA PRO A 65 9.01 -2.36 1.63
C PRO A 65 10.21 -2.78 2.47
N PRO A 66 11.42 -2.83 1.87
CA PRO A 66 12.63 -3.25 2.58
C PRO A 66 13.09 -2.21 3.61
N GLN A 67 13.82 -2.66 4.63
CA GLN A 67 14.28 -1.81 5.73
C GLN A 67 15.18 -0.65 5.27
N TRP A 68 16.00 -0.88 4.22
CA TRP A 68 16.86 0.18 3.67
C TRP A 68 16.05 1.38 3.17
N MET A 69 14.83 1.14 2.64
CA MET A 69 13.96 2.21 2.15
C MET A 69 13.50 3.13 3.29
N PHE A 70 13.08 2.56 4.42
CA PHE A 70 12.66 3.36 5.58
C PHE A 70 13.81 4.09 6.26
N HIS A 71 14.99 3.49 6.24
CA HIS A 71 16.19 4.10 6.80
C HIS A 71 16.65 5.30 5.97
N ARG A 72 16.68 5.16 4.64
CA ARG A 72 17.12 6.22 3.72
C ARG A 72 16.05 7.28 3.49
N TYR A 73 14.77 6.88 3.49
CA TYR A 73 13.63 7.71 3.09
C TYR A 73 12.51 7.64 4.15
N PRO A 74 12.73 8.17 5.36
CA PRO A 74 11.76 8.06 6.45
C PRO A 74 10.42 8.78 6.19
N GLU A 75 10.31 9.57 5.12
CA GLU A 75 9.08 10.19 4.64
C GLU A 75 8.11 9.19 4.00
N VAL A 76 8.58 7.99 3.63
CA VAL A 76 7.68 6.94 3.08
C VAL A 76 6.88 6.25 4.17
N ILE A 77 7.25 6.42 5.44
CA ILE A 77 6.56 5.82 6.57
C ILE A 77 5.19 6.47 6.74
N GLN A 78 4.16 5.64 6.90
CA GLN A 78 2.82 6.10 7.19
C GLN A 78 2.76 6.77 8.57
N VAL A 79 2.01 7.87 8.66
CA VAL A 79 1.63 8.52 9.92
C VAL A 79 0.22 8.08 10.29
N GLY A 80 0.06 7.50 11.44
CA GLY A 80 -1.22 7.00 11.95
C GLY A 80 -2.19 8.11 12.34
N ARG A 81 -3.41 7.71 12.70
CA ARG A 81 -4.46 8.64 13.15
C ARG A 81 -4.15 9.30 14.49
N ASP A 82 -3.23 8.74 15.25
CA ASP A 82 -2.67 9.32 16.49
C ASP A 82 -1.58 10.38 16.24
N GLY A 83 -1.17 10.58 14.98
CA GLY A 83 -0.10 11.51 14.59
C GLY A 83 1.31 10.92 14.66
N ASN A 84 1.47 9.68 15.10
CA ASN A 84 2.76 9.01 15.19
C ASN A 84 3.08 8.24 13.90
N LYS A 85 4.37 8.09 13.60
CA LYS A 85 4.81 7.17 12.55
C LYS A 85 4.47 5.74 12.94
N ILE A 86 3.93 4.97 11.99
CA ILE A 86 3.65 3.55 12.20
C ILE A 86 4.98 2.81 12.42
N PRO A 87 5.11 1.99 13.47
CA PRO A 87 6.32 1.22 13.73
C PRO A 87 6.66 0.30 12.55
N ILE A 88 7.93 0.28 12.16
CA ILE A 88 8.44 -0.61 11.12
C ILE A 88 8.64 -2.01 11.72
N GLY A 89 8.30 -3.05 10.98
CA GLY A 89 8.58 -4.43 11.43
C GLY A 89 7.56 -5.46 10.98
N VAL A 90 6.34 -5.03 10.64
CA VAL A 90 5.31 -5.89 10.07
C VAL A 90 5.02 -5.40 8.65
N ARG A 91 3.83 -5.52 8.14
CA ARG A 91 3.40 -5.01 6.84
C ARG A 91 2.54 -3.74 7.00
N GLY A 92 2.31 -3.00 5.93
CA GLY A 92 1.32 -1.93 5.92
C GLY A 92 1.77 -0.61 6.56
N HIS A 93 3.06 -0.40 6.74
CA HIS A 93 3.61 0.80 7.39
C HIS A 93 4.11 1.88 6.42
N ARG A 94 3.77 1.75 5.13
CA ARG A 94 4.11 2.71 4.06
C ARG A 94 2.95 3.67 3.75
N CYS A 95 3.28 4.88 3.34
CA CYS A 95 2.30 5.84 2.82
C CYS A 95 2.07 5.59 1.32
N MET A 96 0.91 5.06 0.95
CA MET A 96 0.53 4.79 -0.44
C MET A 96 0.40 6.05 -1.32
N SER A 97 0.32 7.24 -0.72
CA SER A 97 0.31 8.52 -1.44
C SER A 97 1.70 9.11 -1.65
N ASN A 98 2.74 8.57 -1.02
CA ASN A 98 4.09 9.09 -1.14
C ASN A 98 4.66 8.79 -2.54
N LEU A 99 5.06 9.83 -3.27
CA LEU A 99 5.51 9.70 -4.67
C LEU A 99 6.82 8.92 -4.79
N ARG A 100 7.73 9.04 -3.82
CA ARG A 100 8.97 8.27 -3.80
C ARG A 100 8.70 6.78 -3.61
N TYR A 101 7.79 6.45 -2.68
CA TYR A 101 7.37 5.07 -2.51
C TYR A 101 6.75 4.49 -3.78
N ARG A 102 5.89 5.25 -4.46
CA ARG A 102 5.29 4.83 -5.76
C ARG A 102 6.35 4.62 -6.84
N ASP A 103 7.36 5.49 -6.93
CA ASP A 103 8.49 5.32 -7.86
C ASP A 103 9.27 4.02 -7.61
N PHE A 104 9.46 3.64 -6.36
CA PHE A 104 10.04 2.35 -6.01
C PHE A 104 9.13 1.17 -6.37
N CYS A 105 7.82 1.30 -6.14
CA CYS A 105 6.85 0.29 -6.58
C CYS A 105 6.91 0.09 -8.09
N ASP A 106 6.89 1.14 -8.88
CA ASP A 106 6.96 1.09 -10.33
C ASP A 106 8.24 0.37 -10.81
N LYS A 107 9.38 0.64 -10.17
CA LYS A 107 10.65 0.00 -10.49
C LYS A 107 10.63 -1.50 -10.22
N ILE A 108 10.25 -1.92 -9.02
CA ILE A 108 10.25 -3.36 -8.68
C ILE A 108 9.21 -4.15 -9.47
N ILE A 109 8.02 -3.57 -9.69
CA ILE A 109 6.96 -4.19 -10.50
C ILE A 109 7.43 -4.34 -11.94
N SER A 110 7.99 -3.27 -12.54
CA SER A 110 8.52 -3.32 -13.91
C SER A 110 9.59 -4.39 -14.09
N ARG A 111 10.49 -4.54 -13.11
CA ARG A 111 11.51 -5.60 -13.13
C ARG A 111 10.90 -7.00 -13.04
N MET A 112 9.94 -7.18 -12.14
CA MET A 112 9.25 -8.46 -11.96
C MET A 112 8.44 -8.82 -13.22
N VAL A 113 7.60 -7.93 -13.70
CA VAL A 113 6.77 -8.17 -14.89
C VAL A 113 7.65 -8.38 -16.12
N GLY A 114 8.64 -7.53 -16.36
CA GLY A 114 9.55 -7.68 -17.50
C GLY A 114 10.34 -9.00 -17.51
N ARG A 115 10.54 -9.62 -16.33
CA ARG A 115 11.21 -10.93 -16.23
C ARG A 115 10.30 -12.11 -16.49
N TYR A 116 9.02 -12.02 -16.09
CA TYR A 116 8.12 -13.19 -16.08
C TYR A 116 6.93 -13.09 -17.04
N CYS A 117 6.73 -11.97 -17.76
CA CYS A 117 5.58 -11.81 -18.66
C CYS A 117 5.51 -12.83 -19.81
N ASP A 118 6.65 -13.34 -20.25
CA ASP A 118 6.73 -14.34 -21.31
C ASP A 118 6.72 -15.79 -20.81
N ASN A 119 6.63 -15.99 -19.50
CA ASN A 119 6.55 -17.35 -18.92
C ASN A 119 5.09 -17.84 -18.98
N PRO A 120 4.78 -18.89 -19.77
CA PRO A 120 3.40 -19.35 -19.97
C PRO A 120 2.75 -19.91 -18.70
N ASN A 121 3.54 -20.28 -17.69
CA ASN A 121 3.03 -20.77 -16.41
C ASN A 121 2.74 -19.63 -15.43
N VAL A 122 3.16 -18.38 -15.71
CA VAL A 122 2.76 -17.23 -14.91
C VAL A 122 1.44 -16.70 -15.45
N ILE A 123 0.34 -17.14 -14.83
CA ILE A 123 -1.03 -16.91 -15.32
C ILE A 123 -1.64 -15.60 -14.82
N GLY A 124 -0.97 -14.90 -13.90
CA GLY A 124 -1.47 -13.63 -13.36
C GLY A 124 -0.58 -13.02 -12.30
N TYR A 125 -0.97 -11.80 -11.91
CA TYR A 125 -0.30 -11.02 -10.86
C TYR A 125 -1.32 -10.61 -9.80
N GLN A 126 -0.97 -10.78 -8.52
CA GLN A 126 -1.68 -10.13 -7.42
C GLN A 126 -1.02 -8.78 -7.14
N ILE A 127 -1.82 -7.72 -7.15
CA ILE A 127 -1.33 -6.37 -6.87
C ILE A 127 -1.41 -6.10 -5.36
N ASP A 128 -0.25 -5.86 -4.72
CA ASP A 128 -0.13 -5.59 -3.29
C ASP A 128 -0.79 -6.69 -2.43
N ASN A 129 -1.10 -6.41 -1.17
CA ASN A 129 -1.78 -7.36 -0.30
C ASN A 129 -2.68 -6.64 0.71
N GLU A 130 -3.92 -7.13 0.86
CA GLU A 130 -4.88 -6.66 1.84
C GLU A 130 -4.99 -5.13 1.90
N LEU A 131 -5.27 -4.53 0.75
CA LEU A 131 -5.38 -3.08 0.62
C LEU A 131 -6.52 -2.53 1.48
N GLU A 132 -6.16 -1.63 2.40
CA GLU A 132 -7.07 -0.88 3.24
C GLU A 132 -7.14 0.59 2.80
N ALA A 133 -8.13 1.33 3.32
CA ALA A 133 -8.22 2.76 3.08
C ALA A 133 -6.98 3.50 3.64
N ASN A 134 -6.37 4.35 2.83
CA ASN A 134 -5.14 5.08 3.19
C ASN A 134 -5.41 6.21 4.19
N HIS A 135 -5.46 5.89 5.47
CA HIS A 135 -5.66 6.85 6.56
C HIS A 135 -4.35 7.54 7.02
N CYS A 136 -3.37 7.66 6.14
CA CYS A 136 -2.12 8.36 6.47
C CYS A 136 -2.35 9.85 6.72
N ARG A 137 -1.71 10.37 7.78
CA ARG A 137 -1.74 11.79 8.19
C ARG A 137 -0.39 12.49 8.01
N CYS A 138 0.49 11.99 7.14
CA CYS A 138 1.69 12.74 6.78
C CYS A 138 1.32 14.08 6.11
N PRO A 139 2.21 15.08 6.09
CA PRO A 139 1.92 16.39 5.52
C PRO A 139 1.38 16.35 4.09
N GLU A 140 1.88 15.44 3.26
CA GLU A 140 1.41 15.24 1.89
C GLU A 140 -0.06 14.76 1.86
N CYS A 141 -0.41 13.77 2.69
CA CYS A 141 -1.78 13.26 2.78
C CYS A 141 -2.75 14.31 3.32
N VAL A 142 -2.34 15.11 4.30
CA VAL A 142 -3.14 16.24 4.80
C VAL A 142 -3.39 17.27 3.70
N SER A 143 -2.35 17.65 2.94
CA SER A 143 -2.48 18.57 1.82
C SER A 143 -3.43 18.03 0.73
N ARG A 144 -3.32 16.74 0.39
CA ARG A 144 -4.21 16.09 -0.58
C ARG A 144 -5.65 16.02 -0.09
N PHE A 145 -5.86 15.76 1.19
CA PHE A 145 -7.20 15.78 1.79
C PHE A 145 -7.83 17.16 1.71
N ARG A 146 -7.09 18.22 2.03
CA ARG A 146 -7.58 19.61 1.90
C ARG A 146 -7.98 19.94 0.45
N LYS A 147 -7.19 19.53 -0.53
CA LYS A 147 -7.53 19.67 -1.96
C LYS A 147 -8.79 18.89 -2.34
N TYR A 148 -8.96 17.67 -1.80
CA TYR A 148 -10.18 16.89 -1.98
C TYR A 148 -11.43 17.63 -1.45
N ILE A 149 -11.35 18.20 -0.24
CA ILE A 149 -12.43 19.00 0.34
C ILE A 149 -12.69 20.27 -0.50
N GLN A 150 -11.65 20.96 -0.94
CA GLN A 150 -11.76 22.12 -1.81
C GLN A 150 -12.42 21.78 -3.15
N GLY A 151 -12.04 20.68 -3.76
CA GLY A 151 -12.66 20.19 -5.00
C GLY A 151 -14.13 19.82 -4.85
N LYS A 152 -14.51 19.29 -3.67
CA LYS A 152 -15.89 18.87 -3.38
C LYS A 152 -16.81 20.04 -3.05
N TYR A 153 -16.37 21.00 -2.26
CA TYR A 153 -17.21 22.06 -1.70
C TYR A 153 -16.98 23.44 -2.32
N HIS A 154 -15.86 23.66 -2.99
CA HIS A 154 -15.44 24.86 -3.70
C HIS A 154 -15.17 26.09 -2.80
N THR A 155 -15.96 26.31 -1.74
CA THR A 155 -15.80 27.44 -0.81
C THR A 155 -15.80 26.96 0.63
N ILE A 156 -15.10 27.71 1.50
CA ILE A 156 -15.06 27.38 2.93
C ILE A 156 -16.44 27.52 3.60
N ASP A 157 -17.24 28.47 3.17
CA ASP A 157 -18.61 28.66 3.66
C ASP A 157 -19.49 27.42 3.33
N ALA A 158 -19.28 26.79 2.17
CA ALA A 158 -20.00 25.56 1.82
C ALA A 158 -19.58 24.39 2.71
N VAL A 159 -18.29 24.28 3.08
CA VAL A 159 -17.81 23.30 4.06
C VAL A 159 -18.49 23.55 5.41
N ASN A 160 -18.45 24.79 5.93
CA ASN A 160 -19.01 25.14 7.23
C ASN A 160 -20.51 24.82 7.31
N ARG A 161 -21.26 25.14 6.26
CA ARG A 161 -22.69 24.78 6.17
C ARG A 161 -22.90 23.27 6.14
N ALA A 162 -22.15 22.54 5.30
CA ALA A 162 -22.31 21.10 5.15
C ALA A 162 -21.93 20.30 6.40
N TYR A 163 -20.95 20.82 7.15
CA TYR A 163 -20.47 20.21 8.38
C TYR A 163 -21.24 20.66 9.63
N GLY A 164 -22.08 21.69 9.52
CA GLY A 164 -22.80 22.29 10.65
C GLY A 164 -21.84 22.94 11.66
N ASN A 165 -20.76 23.53 11.19
CA ASN A 165 -19.65 24.00 12.01
C ASN A 165 -19.97 25.21 12.91
N ALA A 166 -21.10 25.90 12.72
CA ALA A 166 -21.56 26.96 13.61
C ALA A 166 -21.74 26.50 15.06
N VAL A 167 -21.99 25.19 15.26
CA VAL A 167 -22.06 24.57 16.58
C VAL A 167 -20.65 24.41 17.15
N TRP A 168 -20.45 24.77 18.40
CA TRP A 168 -19.16 24.62 19.13
C TRP A 168 -18.01 25.49 18.59
N SER A 169 -18.32 26.59 17.91
CA SER A 169 -17.30 27.45 17.29
C SER A 169 -16.34 26.70 16.34
N GLY A 170 -16.88 25.73 15.59
CA GLY A 170 -16.11 24.85 14.71
C GLY A 170 -15.93 25.39 13.28
N GLU A 171 -16.36 26.64 12.99
CA GLU A 171 -16.24 27.21 11.65
C GLU A 171 -14.80 27.45 11.25
N TYR A 172 -14.46 27.01 10.03
CA TYR A 172 -13.17 27.28 9.41
C TYR A 172 -13.19 28.63 8.71
N SER A 173 -12.06 29.34 8.73
CA SER A 173 -11.86 30.59 7.96
C SER A 173 -11.18 30.32 6.61
N CYS A 174 -10.43 29.21 6.50
CA CYS A 174 -9.74 28.79 5.28
C CYS A 174 -9.58 27.25 5.23
N PHE A 175 -9.22 26.73 4.05
CA PHE A 175 -9.03 25.28 3.87
C PHE A 175 -7.82 24.72 4.65
N GLU A 176 -6.82 25.56 4.94
CA GLU A 176 -5.62 25.20 5.69
C GLU A 176 -5.91 24.83 7.16
N GLU A 177 -7.03 25.28 7.70
CA GLU A 177 -7.48 24.94 9.07
C GLU A 177 -8.11 23.53 9.14
N ILE A 178 -8.44 22.92 8.00
CA ILE A 178 -9.06 21.60 8.00
C ILE A 178 -8.01 20.53 8.27
N GLU A 179 -8.19 19.82 9.39
CA GLU A 179 -7.36 18.69 9.77
C GLU A 179 -8.12 17.37 9.65
N PRO A 180 -7.46 16.29 9.15
CA PRO A 180 -8.06 14.95 9.18
C PRO A 180 -8.42 14.54 10.61
N PRO A 181 -9.50 13.74 10.79
CA PRO A 181 -9.90 13.28 12.11
C PRO A 181 -8.79 12.47 12.80
N THR A 182 -8.64 12.63 14.10
CA THR A 182 -7.68 11.91 14.94
C THR A 182 -8.30 10.68 15.62
N ALA A 183 -7.46 9.82 16.22
CA ALA A 183 -7.94 8.71 17.03
C ALA A 183 -8.32 9.13 18.46
N ALA A 184 -7.89 10.31 18.91
CA ALA A 184 -7.82 10.64 20.33
C ALA A 184 -9.18 10.88 21.01
N VAL A 185 -10.18 11.46 20.30
CA VAL A 185 -11.47 11.81 20.91
C VAL A 185 -12.60 11.58 19.90
N LEU A 186 -12.92 10.33 19.63
CA LEU A 186 -13.86 9.95 18.58
C LEU A 186 -15.27 10.54 18.73
N GLN A 187 -15.78 10.62 19.92
CA GLN A 187 -17.14 11.06 20.18
C GLN A 187 -17.39 12.57 19.93
N TRP A 188 -16.32 13.36 19.84
CA TRP A 188 -16.42 14.81 19.64
C TRP A 188 -15.97 15.26 18.25
N GLN A 189 -15.67 14.31 17.36
CA GLN A 189 -15.30 14.65 16.00
C GLN A 189 -16.54 14.90 15.14
N ASN A 190 -16.44 15.86 14.21
CA ASN A 190 -17.50 16.13 13.27
C ASN A 190 -17.73 14.90 12.38
N PRO A 191 -18.94 14.29 12.38
CA PRO A 191 -19.21 13.08 11.60
C PRO A 191 -19.12 13.30 10.09
N SER A 192 -19.44 14.50 9.59
CA SER A 192 -19.30 14.84 8.16
C SER A 192 -17.83 14.91 7.73
N LEU A 193 -16.97 15.50 8.55
CA LEU A 193 -15.51 15.50 8.34
C LEU A 193 -14.98 14.05 8.33
N THR A 194 -15.41 13.23 9.27
CA THR A 194 -14.98 11.82 9.36
C THR A 194 -15.42 11.03 8.13
N LEU A 195 -16.65 11.24 7.66
CA LEU A 195 -17.18 10.60 6.46
C LEU A 195 -16.37 11.00 5.21
N ASP A 196 -16.08 12.28 5.06
CA ASP A 196 -15.28 12.77 3.92
C ASP A 196 -13.84 12.28 3.97
N TYR A 197 -13.26 12.20 5.15
CA TYR A 197 -11.92 11.63 5.28
C TYR A 197 -11.87 10.14 4.93
N ASN A 198 -12.87 9.36 5.33
CA ASN A 198 -12.95 7.95 4.96
C ASN A 198 -13.14 7.76 3.44
N ARG A 199 -13.94 8.61 2.79
CA ARG A 199 -14.09 8.62 1.33
C ARG A 199 -12.78 8.97 0.62
N TYR A 200 -12.13 10.04 1.05
CA TYR A 200 -10.81 10.42 0.55
C TYR A 200 -9.80 9.28 0.72
N ALA A 201 -9.75 8.65 1.88
CA ALA A 201 -8.83 7.56 2.16
C ALA A 201 -9.05 6.37 1.21
N SER A 202 -10.32 6.03 0.93
CA SER A 202 -10.68 4.99 -0.04
C SER A 202 -10.27 5.39 -1.46
N GLU A 203 -10.58 6.60 -1.90
CA GLU A 203 -10.19 7.11 -3.23
C GLU A 203 -8.67 7.18 -3.40
N SER A 204 -7.94 7.54 -2.34
CA SER A 204 -6.47 7.55 -2.32
C SER A 204 -5.86 6.15 -2.52
N THR A 205 -6.51 5.11 -1.98
CA THR A 205 -6.11 3.72 -2.22
C THR A 205 -6.39 3.31 -3.67
N VAL A 206 -7.55 3.66 -4.21
CA VAL A 206 -7.88 3.40 -5.63
C VAL A 206 -6.88 4.09 -6.56
N ASP A 207 -6.49 5.34 -6.25
CA ASP A 207 -5.47 6.08 -7.00
C ASP A 207 -4.07 5.41 -6.94
N TYR A 208 -3.75 4.76 -5.84
CA TYR A 208 -2.50 4.00 -5.71
C TYR A 208 -2.47 2.75 -6.59
N VAL A 209 -3.59 2.08 -6.76
CA VAL A 209 -3.69 0.81 -7.54
C VAL A 209 -3.74 1.05 -9.05
N ARG A 210 -4.06 2.27 -9.49
CA ARG A 210 -4.14 2.66 -10.92
C ARG A 210 -2.77 2.93 -11.53
#